data_6ae28bb9c2367d263d9cf72daa2c36ff
#
_entry.id   6ae28bb9c2367d263d9cf72daa2c36ff
#
_cell.length_a   1.000
_cell.length_b   1.000
_cell.length_c   1.000
_cell.angle_alpha   90.00
_cell.angle_beta   90.00
_cell.angle_gamma   90.00
#
_symmetry.space_group_name_H-M   'P 1'
#
loop_
_entity.id
_entity.type
_entity.pdbx_description
1 polymer ?
#
loop_
_entity_poly.entity_id
_entity_poly.type
_entity_poly.pdbx_seq_one_letter_code
_entity_poly.pdbx_strand_id
1 'polypeptide(L)'
;PEWMSISPLSGKGNGSIQFKVNDNNKRNDSSFTLSIKYSGQQVSIPVTIKTGNYGDGGYTIYQISKKAHPIKLIITGDGYLSNHFNNGGLFDQNADEAIEALFAIEPYKTYREYFSVYKIAAFSEETGISSQVDNIRKNTVFSSTLVGGTGIECDYDRVLSYALLPPDMTEEDLTNTSICVII
;
A
#
# COMPACT_ATOMS: atom_id res chain seq x y z
N PRO A 1 -6.86 -13.63 13.06
CA PRO A 1 -6.87 -12.93 11.78
C PRO A 1 -6.49 -13.89 10.66
N GLU A 2 -7.04 -13.73 9.46
CA GLU A 2 -6.80 -14.60 8.29
C GLU A 2 -5.33 -14.66 7.85
N TRP A 3 -4.56 -13.62 8.16
CA TRP A 3 -3.14 -13.51 7.84
C TRP A 3 -2.20 -14.24 8.82
N MET A 4 -2.74 -14.86 9.87
CA MET A 4 -1.94 -15.55 10.89
C MET A 4 -2.59 -16.87 11.30
N SER A 5 -1.78 -17.90 11.46
CA SER A 5 -2.18 -19.16 12.08
C SER A 5 -1.35 -19.45 13.33
N ILE A 6 -1.98 -20.10 14.30
CA ILE A 6 -1.36 -20.51 15.57
C ILE A 6 -1.58 -22.01 15.75
N SER A 7 -0.53 -22.74 16.07
CA SER A 7 -0.60 -24.19 16.32
C SER A 7 0.43 -24.61 17.38
N PRO A 8 0.05 -25.52 18.29
CA PRO A 8 -1.28 -26.02 18.57
C PRO A 8 -2.12 -24.99 19.36
N LEU A 9 -3.46 -25.09 19.29
CA LEU A 9 -4.38 -24.23 20.07
C LEU A 9 -4.62 -24.73 21.51
N SER A 10 -4.20 -25.95 21.83
CA SER A 10 -4.28 -26.52 23.16
C SER A 10 -3.19 -27.57 23.34
N GLY A 11 -2.81 -27.84 24.62
CA GLY A 11 -1.80 -28.84 24.96
C GLY A 11 -1.84 -29.19 26.44
N LYS A 12 -1.01 -30.14 26.86
CA LYS A 12 -0.80 -30.53 28.26
C LYS A 12 0.70 -30.56 28.56
N GLY A 13 1.09 -30.07 29.75
CA GLY A 13 2.49 -30.03 30.17
C GLY A 13 3.31 -28.96 29.45
N ASN A 14 4.61 -29.21 29.32
CA ASN A 14 5.51 -28.32 28.61
C ASN A 14 5.35 -28.46 27.08
N GLY A 15 5.30 -27.36 26.37
CA GLY A 15 5.14 -27.37 24.93
C GLY A 15 5.60 -26.07 24.29
N SER A 16 5.58 -26.04 22.97
CA SER A 16 5.84 -24.85 22.17
C SER A 16 4.62 -24.49 21.33
N ILE A 17 4.44 -23.22 21.09
CA ILE A 17 3.40 -22.67 20.20
C ILE A 17 4.13 -22.06 19.00
N GLN A 18 3.69 -22.45 17.81
CA GLN A 18 4.21 -21.91 16.56
C GLN A 18 3.23 -20.88 15.99
N PHE A 19 3.76 -19.76 15.55
CA PHE A 19 3.05 -18.77 14.79
C PHE A 19 3.50 -18.87 13.34
N LYS A 20 2.56 -18.94 12.43
CA LYS A 20 2.83 -18.75 11.00
C LYS A 20 2.12 -17.45 10.59
N VAL A 21 2.90 -16.51 10.12
CA VAL A 21 2.40 -15.28 9.50
C VAL A 21 2.40 -15.54 8.01
N ASN A 22 1.24 -15.43 7.38
CA ASN A 22 1.13 -15.41 5.93
C ASN A 22 1.61 -14.04 5.44
N ASP A 23 2.06 -13.95 4.20
CA ASP A 23 2.51 -12.68 3.63
C ASP A 23 1.49 -11.59 3.91
N ASN A 24 1.94 -10.60 4.65
CA ASN A 24 1.14 -9.43 4.95
C ASN A 24 1.54 -8.36 3.93
N ASN A 25 0.79 -8.25 2.84
CA ASN A 25 0.97 -7.20 1.84
C ASN A 25 0.74 -5.79 2.40
N LYS A 26 0.31 -5.69 3.65
CA LYS A 26 0.17 -4.43 4.37
C LYS A 26 1.52 -4.03 4.96
N ARG A 27 1.83 -2.76 4.88
CA ARG A 27 3.06 -2.21 5.43
C ARG A 27 2.92 -1.66 6.85
N ASN A 28 1.72 -1.74 7.43
CA ASN A 28 1.48 -1.30 8.81
C ASN A 28 1.85 -2.41 9.79
N ASP A 29 2.53 -2.05 10.88
CA ASP A 29 2.72 -2.95 12.01
C ASP A 29 1.38 -3.54 12.44
N SER A 30 1.34 -4.84 12.62
CA SER A 30 0.16 -5.54 13.12
C SER A 30 0.40 -5.97 14.56
N SER A 31 -0.47 -5.57 15.46
CA SER A 31 -0.38 -5.94 16.87
C SER A 31 -1.59 -6.75 17.30
N PHE A 32 -1.35 -7.77 18.14
CA PHE A 32 -2.39 -8.54 18.79
C PHE A 32 -1.92 -9.00 20.16
N THR A 33 -2.86 -9.42 20.99
CA THR A 33 -2.55 -10.00 22.30
C THR A 33 -2.79 -11.50 22.25
N LEU A 34 -1.75 -12.29 22.48
CA LEU A 34 -1.87 -13.72 22.71
C LEU A 34 -2.31 -13.95 24.15
N SER A 35 -3.45 -14.62 24.32
CA SER A 35 -3.94 -15.01 25.64
C SER A 35 -3.79 -16.51 25.84
N ILE A 36 -3.00 -16.91 26.84
CA ILE A 36 -2.80 -18.30 27.24
C ILE A 36 -3.54 -18.52 28.56
N LYS A 37 -4.47 -19.47 28.55
CA LYS A 37 -5.21 -19.86 29.77
C LYS A 37 -4.67 -21.19 30.32
N TYR A 38 -4.34 -21.19 31.59
CA TYR A 38 -3.85 -22.39 32.30
C TYR A 38 -4.36 -22.40 33.75
N SER A 39 -5.00 -23.49 34.18
CA SER A 39 -5.48 -23.69 35.55
C SER A 39 -6.24 -22.50 36.16
N GLY A 40 -7.11 -21.88 35.39
CA GLY A 40 -7.88 -20.73 35.85
C GLY A 40 -7.12 -19.39 35.81
N GLN A 41 -5.86 -19.41 35.47
CA GLN A 41 -5.05 -18.20 35.24
C GLN A 41 -5.01 -17.85 33.75
N GLN A 42 -4.76 -16.58 33.44
CA GLN A 42 -4.56 -16.09 32.08
C GLN A 42 -3.27 -15.28 32.03
N VAL A 43 -2.43 -15.60 31.07
CA VAL A 43 -1.27 -14.79 30.69
C VAL A 43 -1.54 -14.12 29.35
N SER A 44 -1.32 -12.83 29.28
CA SER A 44 -1.48 -12.03 28.07
C SER A 44 -0.12 -11.55 27.59
N ILE A 45 0.23 -11.89 26.35
CA ILE A 45 1.50 -11.53 25.73
C ILE A 45 1.19 -10.61 24.57
N PRO A 46 1.61 -9.32 24.60
CA PRO A 46 1.51 -8.46 23.46
C PRO A 46 2.51 -8.90 22.38
N VAL A 47 2.03 -9.09 21.16
CA VAL A 47 2.85 -9.46 20.01
C VAL A 47 2.70 -8.39 18.97
N THR A 48 3.81 -7.82 18.51
CA THR A 48 3.85 -6.89 17.40
C THR A 48 4.64 -7.51 16.26
N ILE A 49 4.00 -7.65 15.11
CA ILE A 49 4.66 -8.06 13.89
C ILE A 49 5.06 -6.78 13.17
N LYS A 50 6.37 -6.56 13.10
CA LYS A 50 6.92 -5.47 12.31
C LYS A 50 6.76 -5.80 10.85
N THR A 51 6.22 -4.88 10.10
CA THR A 51 6.12 -5.03 8.66
C THR A 51 7.45 -4.72 8.01
N GLY A 52 7.80 -5.56 7.06
CA GLY A 52 8.96 -5.36 6.19
C GLY A 52 8.69 -4.34 5.09
N ASN A 53 9.49 -4.42 4.06
CA ASN A 53 9.30 -3.65 2.83
C ASN A 53 8.06 -4.15 2.07
N TYR A 54 7.49 -3.30 1.23
CA TYR A 54 6.46 -3.74 0.28
C TYR A 54 6.99 -4.89 -0.58
N GLY A 55 6.13 -5.89 -0.86
CA GLY A 55 6.22 -6.64 -2.09
C GLY A 55 5.58 -5.86 -3.24
N ASP A 56 5.80 -6.28 -4.46
CA ASP A 56 5.08 -5.75 -5.62
C ASP A 56 3.56 -5.96 -5.44
N GLY A 57 2.77 -4.92 -5.69
CA GLY A 57 1.34 -4.92 -5.37
C GLY A 57 1.00 -4.75 -3.87
N GLY A 58 1.99 -4.67 -2.99
CA GLY A 58 1.77 -4.37 -1.58
C GLY A 58 1.20 -2.96 -1.39
N TYR A 59 0.38 -2.77 -0.36
CA TYR A 59 -0.22 -1.47 -0.10
C TYR A 59 -0.09 -1.02 1.36
N THR A 60 -0.16 0.29 1.58
CA THR A 60 -0.35 0.90 2.90
C THR A 60 -1.56 1.81 2.90
N ILE A 61 -2.18 1.91 4.05
CA ILE A 61 -3.24 2.88 4.30
C ILE A 61 -2.58 4.12 4.89
N TYR A 62 -2.60 5.23 4.15
CA TYR A 62 -2.13 6.51 4.63
C TYR A 62 -3.16 7.18 5.52
N GLN A 63 -4.43 7.16 5.07
CA GLN A 63 -5.57 7.75 5.78
C GLN A 63 -6.84 6.95 5.49
N ILE A 64 -7.71 6.79 6.49
CA ILE A 64 -9.05 6.23 6.32
C ILE A 64 -10.09 7.28 6.71
N SER A 65 -11.00 7.56 5.80
CA SER A 65 -12.18 8.38 6.08
C SER A 65 -13.18 7.62 6.97
N LYS A 66 -13.81 8.38 7.86
CA LYS A 66 -14.95 7.89 8.67
C LYS A 66 -16.31 8.28 8.09
N LYS A 67 -16.34 8.87 6.91
CA LYS A 67 -17.57 9.27 6.21
C LYS A 67 -18.23 8.06 5.54
N ALA A 68 -19.54 8.12 5.35
CA ALA A 68 -20.32 7.00 4.81
C ALA A 68 -19.95 6.63 3.37
N HIS A 69 -19.55 7.60 2.56
CA HIS A 69 -19.14 7.41 1.16
C HIS A 69 -17.81 8.13 0.92
N PRO A 70 -16.68 7.52 1.29
CA PRO A 70 -15.38 8.15 1.13
C PRO A 70 -14.98 8.22 -0.35
N ILE A 71 -14.29 9.29 -0.70
CA ILE A 71 -13.55 9.39 -1.96
C ILE A 71 -12.26 8.59 -1.77
N LYS A 72 -11.99 7.65 -2.66
CA LYS A 72 -10.75 6.88 -2.62
C LYS A 72 -9.67 7.57 -3.45
N LEU A 73 -8.49 7.70 -2.87
CA LEU A 73 -7.30 8.22 -3.54
C LEU A 73 -6.22 7.14 -3.50
N ILE A 74 -5.81 6.71 -4.68
CA ILE A 74 -4.75 5.74 -4.86
C ILE A 74 -3.49 6.48 -5.31
N ILE A 75 -2.39 6.27 -4.60
CA ILE A 75 -1.06 6.76 -4.97
C ILE A 75 -0.22 5.55 -5.33
N THR A 76 0.32 5.53 -6.51
CA THR A 76 1.28 4.52 -6.98
C THR A 76 2.43 5.21 -7.71
N GLY A 77 3.45 4.47 -8.10
CA GLY A 77 4.61 5.05 -8.76
C GLY A 77 5.06 4.24 -9.96
N ASP A 78 5.54 4.92 -11.01
CA ASP A 78 6.22 4.28 -12.12
C ASP A 78 7.68 4.71 -12.17
N GLY A 79 8.57 3.81 -12.60
CA GLY A 79 10.01 4.06 -12.58
C GLY A 79 10.66 3.95 -11.20
N TYR A 80 10.02 3.30 -10.25
CA TYR A 80 10.58 3.00 -8.93
C TYR A 80 11.03 1.53 -8.86
N LEU A 81 12.28 1.30 -8.46
CA LEU A 81 12.81 -0.05 -8.21
C LEU A 81 12.32 -0.61 -6.87
N SER A 82 12.40 -1.92 -6.69
CA SER A 82 11.97 -2.60 -5.46
C SER A 82 12.60 -2.03 -4.17
N ASN A 83 13.87 -1.59 -4.22
CA ASN A 83 14.56 -1.01 -3.06
C ASN A 83 14.06 0.41 -2.71
N HIS A 84 13.38 1.11 -3.62
CA HIS A 84 12.77 2.41 -3.34
C HIS A 84 11.53 2.29 -2.45
N PHE A 85 10.96 1.09 -2.33
CA PHE A 85 9.80 0.78 -1.49
C PHE A 85 10.18 0.30 -0.08
N ASN A 86 11.42 0.46 0.33
CA ASN A 86 11.80 0.29 1.72
C ASN A 86 11.04 1.26 2.63
N ASN A 87 10.85 0.90 3.89
CA ASN A 87 10.13 1.75 4.85
C ASN A 87 10.78 3.13 4.98
N GLY A 88 10.02 4.19 4.67
CA GLY A 88 10.54 5.56 4.58
C GLY A 88 11.49 5.77 3.39
N GLY A 89 11.47 4.87 2.40
CA GLY A 89 12.28 4.97 1.17
C GLY A 89 11.79 6.05 0.22
N LEU A 90 12.40 6.11 -0.96
CA LEU A 90 12.14 7.18 -1.94
C LEU A 90 10.67 7.28 -2.34
N PHE A 91 10.00 6.15 -2.57
CA PHE A 91 8.58 6.14 -2.92
C PHE A 91 7.71 6.71 -1.79
N ASP A 92 7.97 6.32 -0.54
CA ASP A 92 7.20 6.85 0.60
C ASP A 92 7.34 8.36 0.72
N GLN A 93 8.57 8.88 0.58
CA GLN A 93 8.84 10.31 0.70
C GLN A 93 8.10 11.09 -0.40
N ASN A 94 8.23 10.65 -1.65
CA ASN A 94 7.56 11.31 -2.78
C ASN A 94 6.03 11.18 -2.69
N ALA A 95 5.51 10.04 -2.28
CA ALA A 95 4.07 9.82 -2.11
C ALA A 95 3.49 10.69 -0.99
N ASP A 96 4.18 10.76 0.16
CA ASP A 96 3.75 11.59 1.28
C ASP A 96 3.78 13.07 0.91
N GLU A 97 4.82 13.54 0.21
CA GLU A 97 4.90 14.90 -0.30
C GLU A 97 3.76 15.23 -1.28
N ALA A 98 3.48 14.34 -2.23
CA ALA A 98 2.38 14.51 -3.18
C ALA A 98 1.00 14.57 -2.49
N ILE A 99 0.76 13.71 -1.49
CA ILE A 99 -0.47 13.69 -0.71
C ILE A 99 -0.63 15.00 0.07
N GLU A 100 0.41 15.44 0.77
CA GLU A 100 0.34 16.67 1.56
C GLU A 100 0.23 17.91 0.65
N ALA A 101 0.88 17.94 -0.50
CA ALA A 101 0.73 19.00 -1.49
C ALA A 101 -0.71 19.08 -2.01
N LEU A 102 -1.36 17.96 -2.31
CA LEU A 102 -2.77 17.91 -2.70
C LEU A 102 -3.67 18.51 -1.60
N PHE A 103 -3.48 18.06 -0.36
CA PHE A 103 -4.31 18.53 0.75
C PHE A 103 -3.92 19.91 1.30
N ALA A 104 -2.91 20.56 0.74
CA ALA A 104 -2.59 21.95 1.04
C ALA A 104 -3.47 22.96 0.25
N ILE A 105 -4.10 22.52 -0.86
CA ILE A 105 -4.88 23.39 -1.76
C ILE A 105 -6.39 23.15 -1.62
N GLU A 106 -7.18 24.20 -1.84
CA GLU A 106 -8.65 24.09 -1.90
C GLU A 106 -9.11 23.53 -3.24
N PRO A 107 -10.18 22.72 -3.27
CA PRO A 107 -11.06 22.35 -2.14
C PRO A 107 -10.60 21.13 -1.32
N TYR A 108 -9.52 20.47 -1.71
CA TYR A 108 -9.05 19.21 -1.10
C TYR A 108 -8.70 19.39 0.38
N LYS A 109 -8.16 20.55 0.76
CA LYS A 109 -7.86 20.90 2.15
C LYS A 109 -9.10 20.83 3.02
N THR A 110 -10.18 21.50 2.61
CA THR A 110 -11.47 21.53 3.33
C THR A 110 -12.10 20.16 3.40
N TYR A 111 -11.99 19.34 2.35
CA TYR A 111 -12.63 18.02 2.25
C TYR A 111 -11.70 16.85 2.58
N ARG A 112 -10.51 17.09 3.15
CA ARG A 112 -9.52 16.05 3.46
C ARG A 112 -10.11 14.86 4.21
N GLU A 113 -10.99 15.10 5.17
CA GLU A 113 -11.62 14.03 5.98
C GLU A 113 -12.53 13.06 5.19
N TYR A 114 -12.91 13.42 3.97
CA TYR A 114 -13.70 12.56 3.08
C TYR A 114 -12.85 11.58 2.28
N PHE A 115 -11.54 11.70 2.31
CA PHE A 115 -10.65 10.85 1.53
C PHE A 115 -10.15 9.65 2.35
N SER A 116 -10.23 8.46 1.73
CA SER A 116 -9.40 7.31 2.10
C SER A 116 -8.24 7.21 1.13
N VAL A 117 -7.01 7.19 1.64
CA VAL A 117 -5.79 7.29 0.84
C VAL A 117 -4.96 6.04 1.01
N TYR A 118 -4.60 5.43 -0.11
CA TYR A 118 -3.79 4.21 -0.20
C TYR A 118 -2.53 4.50 -1.01
N LYS A 119 -1.41 3.98 -0.54
CA LYS A 119 -0.15 3.93 -1.30
C LYS A 119 0.08 2.50 -1.76
N ILE A 120 0.37 2.27 -3.04
CA ILE A 120 0.54 0.95 -3.64
C ILE A 120 1.92 0.85 -4.26
N ALA A 121 2.67 -0.20 -3.91
CA ALA A 121 3.96 -0.48 -4.50
C ALA A 121 3.80 -1.11 -5.88
N ALA A 122 4.50 -0.55 -6.85
CA ALA A 122 4.55 -1.05 -8.22
C ALA A 122 6.01 -1.05 -8.68
N PHE A 123 6.61 -2.25 -8.81
CA PHE A 123 8.04 -2.38 -9.08
C PHE A 123 8.34 -2.28 -10.55
N SER A 124 9.16 -1.31 -10.91
CA SER A 124 9.76 -1.19 -12.24
C SER A 124 11.13 -1.86 -12.28
N GLU A 125 11.57 -2.26 -13.46
CA GLU A 125 12.92 -2.80 -13.67
C GLU A 125 13.96 -1.69 -13.85
N GLU A 126 13.53 -0.49 -14.28
CA GLU A 126 14.38 0.67 -14.48
C GLU A 126 13.80 1.91 -13.79
N THR A 127 14.68 2.83 -13.43
CA THR A 127 14.29 4.13 -12.87
C THR A 127 13.92 5.13 -13.94
N GLY A 128 12.96 6.04 -13.60
CA GLY A 128 12.44 7.06 -14.50
C GLY A 128 11.48 6.49 -15.53
N ILE A 129 11.05 7.32 -16.46
CA ILE A 129 10.07 6.96 -17.49
C ILE A 129 10.65 7.10 -18.90
N SER A 130 9.95 6.53 -19.89
CA SER A 130 10.30 6.73 -21.29
C SER A 130 10.03 8.18 -21.74
N SER A 131 10.72 8.63 -22.76
CA SER A 131 10.51 9.95 -23.40
C SER A 131 10.57 9.80 -24.91
N GLN A 132 9.48 10.13 -25.59
CA GLN A 132 9.48 10.18 -27.06
C GLN A 132 10.29 11.37 -27.56
N VAL A 133 10.28 12.48 -26.81
CA VAL A 133 11.01 13.69 -27.17
C VAL A 133 12.51 13.46 -27.19
N ASP A 134 13.02 12.72 -26.19
CA ASP A 134 14.45 12.46 -26.03
C ASP A 134 14.87 11.10 -26.59
N ASN A 135 13.94 10.36 -27.19
CA ASN A 135 14.15 8.99 -27.68
C ASN A 135 14.70 8.05 -26.60
N ILE A 136 14.22 8.20 -25.36
CA ILE A 136 14.56 7.36 -24.22
C ILE A 136 13.49 6.26 -24.07
N ARG A 137 13.92 5.02 -23.89
CA ARG A 137 13.06 3.88 -23.57
C ARG A 137 13.44 3.31 -22.22
N LYS A 138 12.42 3.05 -21.40
CA LYS A 138 12.53 2.48 -20.04
C LYS A 138 11.58 1.31 -19.88
N ASN A 139 12.03 0.28 -19.18
CA ASN A 139 11.20 -0.84 -18.80
C ASN A 139 10.58 -0.56 -17.42
N THR A 140 9.41 0.03 -17.43
CA THR A 140 8.69 0.40 -16.21
C THR A 140 7.36 -0.32 -16.11
N VAL A 141 6.84 -0.44 -14.88
CA VAL A 141 5.65 -1.25 -14.61
C VAL A 141 4.41 -0.77 -15.36
N PHE A 142 4.23 0.54 -15.51
CA PHE A 142 3.09 1.13 -16.20
C PHE A 142 3.45 1.66 -17.59
N SER A 143 4.67 1.43 -18.06
CA SER A 143 5.16 1.90 -19.37
C SER A 143 4.99 3.39 -19.58
N SER A 144 5.07 4.19 -18.53
CA SER A 144 4.87 5.64 -18.60
C SER A 144 5.85 6.29 -19.56
N THR A 145 5.31 7.16 -20.41
CA THR A 145 6.08 7.79 -21.49
C THR A 145 5.71 9.26 -21.63
N LEU A 146 6.70 10.15 -21.58
CA LEU A 146 6.54 11.55 -21.92
C LEU A 146 6.37 11.66 -23.45
N VAL A 147 5.20 12.11 -23.89
CA VAL A 147 4.85 12.19 -25.33
C VAL A 147 5.02 13.58 -25.91
N GLY A 148 5.37 14.56 -25.09
CA GLY A 148 5.64 15.95 -25.48
C GLY A 148 4.92 16.96 -24.59
N GLY A 149 5.49 18.14 -24.42
CA GLY A 149 4.99 19.13 -23.48
C GLY A 149 4.93 18.57 -22.06
N THR A 150 3.75 18.54 -21.47
CA THR A 150 3.46 17.93 -20.16
C THR A 150 2.64 16.65 -20.28
N GLY A 151 2.48 16.11 -21.50
CA GLY A 151 1.67 14.92 -21.75
C GLY A 151 2.43 13.64 -21.35
N ILE A 152 1.82 12.82 -20.51
CA ILE A 152 2.31 11.50 -20.13
C ILE A 152 1.24 10.48 -20.45
N GLU A 153 1.62 9.42 -21.15
CA GLU A 153 0.79 8.24 -21.40
C GLU A 153 1.30 7.07 -20.59
N CYS A 154 0.42 6.17 -20.18
CA CYS A 154 0.77 4.95 -19.47
C CYS A 154 -0.17 3.80 -19.83
N ASP A 155 0.17 2.60 -19.43
CA ASP A 155 -0.71 1.42 -19.51
C ASP A 155 -1.84 1.56 -18.48
N TYR A 156 -2.96 2.09 -18.94
CA TYR A 156 -4.13 2.39 -18.12
C TYR A 156 -4.71 1.13 -17.45
N ASP A 157 -4.83 0.04 -18.19
CA ASP A 157 -5.42 -1.20 -17.66
C ASP A 157 -4.55 -1.77 -16.52
N ARG A 158 -3.24 -1.66 -16.66
CA ARG A 158 -2.31 -2.08 -15.64
C ARG A 158 -2.36 -1.18 -14.41
N VAL A 159 -2.49 0.13 -14.57
CA VAL A 159 -2.71 1.06 -13.45
C VAL A 159 -3.99 0.70 -12.70
N LEU A 160 -5.10 0.42 -13.40
CA LEU A 160 -6.35 0.01 -12.78
C LEU A 160 -6.22 -1.31 -12.03
N SER A 161 -5.47 -2.28 -12.57
CA SER A 161 -5.25 -3.56 -11.91
C SER A 161 -4.56 -3.41 -10.55
N TYR A 162 -3.60 -2.46 -10.44
CA TYR A 162 -2.96 -2.14 -9.17
C TYR A 162 -3.91 -1.38 -8.23
N ALA A 163 -4.74 -0.49 -8.74
CA ALA A 163 -5.71 0.24 -7.94
C ALA A 163 -6.74 -0.66 -7.24
N LEU A 164 -6.98 -1.86 -7.77
CA LEU A 164 -7.90 -2.86 -7.21
C LEU A 164 -7.27 -3.76 -6.14
N LEU A 165 -5.97 -3.64 -5.85
CA LEU A 165 -5.29 -4.51 -4.89
C LEU A 165 -5.68 -4.30 -3.41
N PRO A 166 -6.04 -3.09 -2.92
CA PRO A 166 -6.58 -2.95 -1.57
C PRO A 166 -7.92 -3.72 -1.42
N PRO A 167 -8.13 -4.44 -0.30
CA PRO A 167 -9.24 -5.39 -0.17
C PRO A 167 -10.64 -4.75 -0.11
N ASP A 168 -10.71 -3.46 0.11
CA ASP A 168 -11.95 -2.66 0.11
C ASP A 168 -12.16 -1.88 -1.20
N MET A 169 -11.36 -2.22 -2.24
CA MET A 169 -11.50 -1.69 -3.59
C MET A 169 -12.24 -2.69 -4.48
N THR A 170 -13.22 -2.20 -5.22
CA THR A 170 -13.98 -2.94 -6.22
C THR A 170 -13.96 -2.20 -7.54
N GLU A 171 -14.37 -2.85 -8.64
CA GLU A 171 -14.50 -2.19 -9.94
C GLU A 171 -15.52 -1.04 -9.91
N GLU A 172 -16.58 -1.15 -9.11
CA GLU A 172 -17.57 -0.09 -8.94
C GLU A 172 -16.95 1.16 -8.28
N ASP A 173 -16.03 0.95 -7.34
CA ASP A 173 -15.32 2.04 -6.67
C ASP A 173 -14.46 2.88 -7.62
N LEU A 174 -13.94 2.28 -8.71
CA LEU A 174 -13.08 2.98 -9.66
C LEU A 174 -13.76 4.22 -10.28
N THR A 175 -15.09 4.23 -10.37
CA THR A 175 -15.85 5.38 -10.87
C THR A 175 -15.73 6.62 -9.99
N ASN A 176 -15.44 6.43 -8.69
CA ASN A 176 -15.30 7.49 -7.69
C ASN A 176 -13.88 7.53 -7.06
N THR A 177 -12.91 6.92 -7.73
CA THR A 177 -11.53 6.84 -7.27
C THR A 177 -10.64 7.77 -8.10
N SER A 178 -9.82 8.54 -7.43
CA SER A 178 -8.73 9.28 -8.08
C SER A 178 -7.45 8.45 -7.98
N ILE A 179 -6.75 8.29 -9.09
CA ILE A 179 -5.48 7.56 -9.14
C ILE A 179 -4.38 8.54 -9.56
N CYS A 180 -3.33 8.62 -8.76
CA CYS A 180 -2.15 9.42 -9.02
C CYS A 180 -0.96 8.47 -9.22
N VAL A 181 -0.34 8.55 -10.39
CA VAL A 181 0.92 7.84 -10.69
C VAL A 181 2.05 8.85 -10.57
N ILE A 182 2.92 8.65 -9.61
CA ILE A 182 4.13 9.46 -9.41
C ILE A 182 5.23 8.90 -10.31
N ILE A 183 6.01 9.79 -10.93
CA ILE A 183 7.09 9.43 -11.85
C ILE A 183 8.39 10.11 -11.49
#